data_17c1b9964c0faa3b02ee791823d2e893
#
_entry.id   17c1b9964c0faa3b02ee791823d2e893
#
_cell.length_a   1.000
_cell.length_b   1.000
_cell.length_c   1.000
_cell.angle_alpha   90.00
_cell.angle_beta   90.00
_cell.angle_gamma   90.00
#
_symmetry.space_group_name_H-M   'P 1'
#
loop_
_entity.id
_entity.type
_entity.pdbx_description
1 polymer ?
#
loop_
_entity_poly.entity_id
_entity_poly.type
_entity_poly.pdbx_seq_one_letter_code
_entity_poly.pdbx_strand_id
1 'polypeptide(L)'
;MSIMDKLKKNSKIKETSILSESTFFNDKDMIPTSVPMINAALSGSIDGGLTPGLTVLAGPSKHFKTSFALIMASAYLDQYEDAILLFYDSEFGSPQSYFQTYGINTERVLHTPVMNIEELKFDLISQLENIDKKDKVIVIIDSIGNIASKKELEDAMNEKSVADMSRAKQLKSLFRMTTPYLTMKDIPCVAINHTYKEQGLFPKDIVSGGTGVYYSADNIWIIGRQQDKQGTEIKGYHFVINVEKSRFVKEKSKLPISVSWEGGVQRWSGLLDVALDGGYVAKPSNGWYCRVDRSTGEL
;
A
#
# COMPACT_ATOMS: atom_id res chain seq x y z
N MET A 1 37.99 18.92 20.69
CA MET A 1 37.02 17.98 20.06
C MET A 1 35.98 17.64 21.11
N SER A 2 34.73 17.95 20.84
CA SER A 2 33.64 17.68 21.79
C SER A 2 33.45 16.17 21.98
N ILE A 3 32.73 15.76 23.05
CA ILE A 3 32.38 14.35 23.22
C ILE A 3 31.47 13.86 22.07
N MET A 4 30.63 14.75 21.52
CA MET A 4 29.78 14.47 20.39
C MET A 4 30.61 14.12 19.14
N ASP A 5 31.64 14.92 18.83
CA ASP A 5 32.54 14.67 17.68
C ASP A 5 33.29 13.34 17.82
N LYS A 6 33.69 13.01 19.04
CA LYS A 6 34.38 11.73 19.31
C LYS A 6 33.45 10.55 19.07
N LEU A 7 32.19 10.62 19.56
CA LEU A 7 31.19 9.56 19.38
C LEU A 7 30.80 9.42 17.91
N LYS A 8 30.56 10.54 17.19
CA LYS A 8 30.25 10.54 15.76
C LYS A 8 31.36 9.88 14.95
N LYS A 9 32.65 10.25 15.25
CA LYS A 9 33.81 9.68 14.56
C LYS A 9 34.02 8.19 14.84
N ASN A 10 33.67 7.72 16.04
CA ASN A 10 33.83 6.32 16.43
C ASN A 10 32.69 5.42 15.97
N SER A 11 31.58 5.98 15.46
CA SER A 11 30.50 5.17 14.91
C SER A 11 30.93 4.42 13.66
N LYS A 12 30.58 3.13 13.61
CA LYS A 12 30.78 2.29 12.42
C LYS A 12 29.62 2.41 11.42
N ILE A 13 28.57 3.14 11.78
CA ILE A 13 27.38 3.35 10.96
C ILE A 13 27.57 4.66 10.22
N LYS A 14 27.61 4.61 8.88
CA LYS A 14 27.90 5.78 8.02
C LYS A 14 26.88 6.91 8.17
N GLU A 15 25.63 6.54 8.41
CA GLU A 15 24.48 7.46 8.52
C GLU A 15 24.39 8.16 9.89
N THR A 16 25.32 7.87 10.81
CA THR A 16 25.35 8.51 12.13
C THR A 16 25.57 10.02 11.98
N SER A 17 24.60 10.80 12.44
CA SER A 17 24.62 12.27 12.42
C SER A 17 24.07 12.84 13.73
N ILE A 18 24.33 14.13 13.98
CA ILE A 18 23.62 14.87 15.01
C ILE A 18 22.16 15.01 14.55
N LEU A 19 21.19 14.83 15.44
CA LEU A 19 19.78 14.81 15.05
C LEU A 19 19.33 16.09 14.33
N SER A 20 19.82 17.25 14.74
CA SER A 20 19.53 18.53 14.06
C SER A 20 20.14 18.64 12.65
N GLU A 21 21.14 17.82 12.33
CA GLU A 21 21.78 17.74 11.02
C GLU A 21 21.30 16.53 10.20
N SER A 22 20.47 15.68 10.82
CA SER A 22 20.02 14.46 10.20
C SER A 22 19.04 14.76 9.07
N THR A 23 19.35 14.28 7.88
CA THR A 23 18.44 14.32 6.72
C THR A 23 17.47 13.13 6.68
N PHE A 24 17.57 12.23 7.66
CA PHE A 24 16.76 11.00 7.70
C PHE A 24 15.27 11.28 7.87
N PHE A 25 14.92 12.33 8.61
CA PHE A 25 13.55 12.75 8.88
C PHE A 25 13.11 13.95 8.03
N ASN A 26 13.90 14.35 7.03
CA ASN A 26 13.46 15.37 6.08
C ASN A 26 12.19 14.89 5.39
N ASP A 27 11.37 15.83 4.95
CA ASP A 27 10.13 15.55 4.22
C ASP A 27 10.44 14.58 3.07
N LYS A 28 9.86 13.38 3.20
CA LYS A 28 9.97 12.38 2.14
C LYS A 28 9.03 12.77 1.02
N ASP A 29 9.47 12.60 -0.21
CA ASP A 29 8.62 12.83 -1.37
C ASP A 29 7.33 12.02 -1.24
N MET A 30 6.20 12.71 -1.35
CA MET A 30 4.89 12.10 -1.45
C MET A 30 4.48 12.13 -2.92
N ILE A 31 4.21 10.97 -3.49
CA ILE A 31 3.91 10.86 -4.91
C ILE A 31 2.40 10.77 -5.10
N PRO A 32 1.76 11.84 -5.64
CA PRO A 32 0.33 11.86 -5.83
C PRO A 32 -0.10 10.89 -6.93
N THR A 33 -1.10 10.07 -6.62
CA THR A 33 -1.79 9.26 -7.62
C THR A 33 -2.82 10.12 -8.36
N SER A 34 -3.34 9.61 -9.48
CA SER A 34 -4.42 10.27 -10.22
C SER A 34 -5.76 10.35 -9.46
N VAL A 35 -5.89 9.69 -8.31
CA VAL A 35 -7.10 9.61 -7.49
C VAL A 35 -6.86 10.27 -6.13
N PRO A 36 -7.32 11.52 -5.91
CA PRO A 36 -7.03 12.28 -4.68
C PRO A 36 -7.43 11.56 -3.38
N MET A 37 -8.47 10.72 -3.43
CA MET A 37 -8.91 9.98 -2.25
C MET A 37 -7.95 8.85 -1.86
N ILE A 38 -7.23 8.27 -2.83
CA ILE A 38 -6.11 7.34 -2.57
C ILE A 38 -4.97 8.11 -1.88
N ASN A 39 -4.67 9.33 -2.35
CA ASN A 39 -3.65 10.18 -1.74
C ASN A 39 -4.00 10.50 -0.28
N ALA A 40 -5.27 10.88 -0.03
CA ALA A 40 -5.76 11.11 1.32
C ALA A 40 -5.65 9.86 2.21
N ALA A 41 -5.92 8.67 1.67
CA ALA A 41 -5.80 7.41 2.41
C ALA A 41 -4.34 7.05 2.74
N LEU A 42 -3.38 7.47 1.90
CA LEU A 42 -1.94 7.21 2.09
C LEU A 42 -1.29 8.21 3.06
N SER A 43 -1.59 9.49 2.90
CA SER A 43 -0.81 10.57 3.52
C SER A 43 -1.63 11.57 4.35
N GLY A 44 -2.96 11.43 4.38
CA GLY A 44 -3.86 12.40 5.05
C GLY A 44 -4.10 13.68 4.24
N SER A 45 -3.55 13.79 3.03
CA SER A 45 -3.73 14.95 2.14
C SER A 45 -4.13 14.52 0.74
N ILE A 46 -5.07 15.23 0.12
CA ILE A 46 -5.46 14.99 -1.28
C ILE A 46 -4.33 15.32 -2.28
N ASP A 47 -3.41 16.19 -1.89
CA ASP A 47 -2.23 16.59 -2.67
C ASP A 47 -0.97 15.81 -2.23
N GLY A 48 -1.10 14.91 -1.26
CA GLY A 48 -0.03 14.01 -0.83
C GLY A 48 0.09 12.79 -1.71
N GLY A 49 0.22 11.61 -1.12
CA GLY A 49 0.23 10.37 -1.90
C GLY A 49 1.11 9.26 -1.33
N LEU A 50 1.70 8.48 -2.23
CA LEU A 50 2.54 7.35 -1.88
C LEU A 50 3.83 7.81 -1.22
N THR A 51 4.14 7.20 -0.07
CA THR A 51 5.36 7.43 0.70
C THR A 51 6.26 6.19 0.67
N PRO A 52 7.59 6.34 0.87
CA PRO A 52 8.46 5.20 1.14
C PRO A 52 8.01 4.39 2.35
N GLY A 53 8.37 3.10 2.36
CA GLY A 53 8.00 2.16 3.41
C GLY A 53 6.96 1.15 2.97
N LEU A 54 6.34 0.45 3.91
CA LEU A 54 5.44 -0.67 3.63
C LEU A 54 3.96 -0.25 3.77
N THR A 55 3.22 -0.33 2.67
CA THR A 55 1.76 -0.24 2.63
C THR A 55 1.15 -1.61 2.36
N VAL A 56 0.20 -2.04 3.19
CA VAL A 56 -0.48 -3.33 3.06
C VAL A 56 -1.93 -3.11 2.65
N LEU A 57 -2.33 -3.71 1.53
CA LEU A 57 -3.70 -3.71 1.02
C LEU A 57 -4.35 -5.05 1.32
N ALA A 58 -5.24 -5.10 2.30
CA ALA A 58 -5.90 -6.33 2.73
C ALA A 58 -7.38 -6.34 2.34
N GLY A 59 -7.93 -7.53 2.16
CA GLY A 59 -9.35 -7.72 1.88
C GLY A 59 -9.63 -9.03 1.18
N PRO A 60 -10.90 -9.41 1.06
CA PRO A 60 -11.31 -10.61 0.31
C PRO A 60 -10.88 -10.57 -1.16
N SER A 61 -10.98 -11.70 -1.86
CA SER A 61 -10.76 -11.75 -3.32
C SER A 61 -11.71 -10.80 -4.06
N LYS A 62 -11.28 -10.26 -5.21
CA LYS A 62 -12.06 -9.32 -6.04
C LYS A 62 -12.41 -7.99 -5.34
N HIS A 63 -11.56 -7.53 -4.40
CA HIS A 63 -11.71 -6.25 -3.71
C HIS A 63 -10.74 -5.18 -4.24
N PHE A 64 -10.37 -5.25 -5.52
CA PHE A 64 -9.64 -4.23 -6.26
C PHE A 64 -8.21 -3.92 -5.73
N LYS A 65 -7.63 -4.80 -4.91
CA LYS A 65 -6.33 -4.60 -4.26
C LYS A 65 -5.17 -4.41 -5.25
N THR A 66 -5.04 -5.32 -6.21
CA THR A 66 -4.03 -5.25 -7.28
C THR A 66 -4.18 -3.95 -8.08
N SER A 67 -5.41 -3.56 -8.41
CA SER A 67 -5.69 -2.29 -9.12
C SER A 67 -5.22 -1.07 -8.33
N PHE A 68 -5.46 -1.01 -7.03
CA PHE A 68 -4.93 0.08 -6.20
C PHE A 68 -3.40 0.10 -6.17
N ALA A 69 -2.76 -1.07 -6.07
CA ALA A 69 -1.31 -1.16 -6.14
C ALA A 69 -0.76 -0.69 -7.50
N LEU A 70 -1.42 -1.05 -8.61
CA LEU A 70 -1.02 -0.61 -9.96
C LEU A 70 -1.24 0.89 -10.18
N ILE A 71 -2.30 1.51 -9.61
CA ILE A 71 -2.49 2.96 -9.62
C ILE A 71 -1.33 3.67 -8.91
N MET A 72 -0.88 3.14 -7.77
CA MET A 72 0.28 3.68 -7.04
C MET A 72 1.58 3.50 -7.84
N ALA A 73 1.77 2.33 -8.47
CA ALA A 73 2.94 2.06 -9.29
C ALA A 73 2.98 2.94 -10.54
N SER A 74 1.84 3.12 -11.23
CA SER A 74 1.73 4.03 -12.37
C SER A 74 2.17 5.43 -12.00
N ALA A 75 1.65 5.98 -10.90
CA ALA A 75 2.02 7.31 -10.43
C ALA A 75 3.52 7.42 -10.11
N TYR A 76 4.11 6.38 -9.52
CA TYR A 76 5.54 6.35 -9.22
C TYR A 76 6.40 6.32 -10.50
N LEU A 77 6.03 5.50 -11.47
CA LEU A 77 6.72 5.38 -12.74
C LEU A 77 6.54 6.65 -13.61
N ASP A 78 5.41 7.33 -13.52
CA ASP A 78 5.18 8.61 -14.20
C ASP A 78 6.00 9.75 -13.59
N GLN A 79 6.19 9.73 -12.25
CA GLN A 79 6.97 10.73 -11.54
C GLN A 79 8.47 10.62 -11.84
N TYR A 80 8.99 9.40 -12.03
CA TYR A 80 10.41 9.14 -12.25
C TYR A 80 10.60 8.34 -13.54
N GLU A 81 11.20 8.97 -14.54
CA GLU A 81 11.33 8.40 -15.90
C GLU A 81 12.19 7.12 -15.92
N ASP A 82 13.19 7.03 -15.04
CA ASP A 82 14.10 5.88 -14.89
C ASP A 82 13.66 4.85 -13.84
N ALA A 83 12.49 5.06 -13.19
CA ALA A 83 12.03 4.16 -12.16
C ALA A 83 11.65 2.77 -12.70
N ILE A 84 11.84 1.75 -11.86
CA ILE A 84 11.53 0.34 -12.13
C ILE A 84 10.52 -0.18 -11.11
N LEU A 85 9.57 -0.97 -11.57
CA LEU A 85 8.68 -1.76 -10.73
C LEU A 85 9.25 -3.17 -10.54
N LEU A 86 9.56 -3.55 -9.31
CA LEU A 86 9.78 -4.96 -8.94
C LEU A 86 8.43 -5.57 -8.57
N PHE A 87 7.94 -6.49 -9.41
CA PHE A 87 6.65 -7.14 -9.23
C PHE A 87 6.84 -8.62 -8.88
N TYR A 88 6.64 -8.94 -7.60
CA TYR A 88 6.65 -10.31 -7.09
C TYR A 88 5.25 -10.89 -7.17
N ASP A 89 5.09 -11.96 -7.94
CA ASP A 89 3.79 -12.57 -8.26
C ASP A 89 3.70 -14.00 -7.72
N SER A 90 2.76 -14.23 -6.82
CA SER A 90 2.41 -15.55 -6.30
C SER A 90 0.98 -15.97 -6.65
N GLU A 91 0.20 -15.08 -7.29
CA GLU A 91 -1.18 -15.38 -7.70
C GLU A 91 -1.29 -15.70 -9.20
N PHE A 92 -0.30 -15.30 -10.00
CA PHE A 92 -0.23 -15.54 -11.45
C PHE A 92 -1.45 -15.02 -12.21
N GLY A 93 -2.09 -13.99 -11.66
CA GLY A 93 -3.35 -13.44 -12.15
C GLY A 93 -3.27 -12.10 -12.88
N SER A 94 -2.06 -11.53 -13.06
CA SER A 94 -1.86 -10.19 -13.59
C SER A 94 -1.14 -10.21 -14.96
N PRO A 95 -1.86 -10.42 -16.08
CA PRO A 95 -1.27 -10.43 -17.42
C PRO A 95 -0.74 -9.04 -17.82
N GLN A 96 0.14 -8.98 -18.81
CA GLN A 96 0.75 -7.76 -19.32
C GLN A 96 -0.29 -6.66 -19.66
N SER A 97 -1.41 -7.05 -20.30
CA SER A 97 -2.50 -6.15 -20.65
C SER A 97 -3.11 -5.43 -19.44
N TYR A 98 -3.06 -6.06 -18.26
CA TYR A 98 -3.57 -5.47 -17.03
C TYR A 98 -2.70 -4.28 -16.60
N PHE A 99 -1.37 -4.40 -16.67
CA PHE A 99 -0.44 -3.28 -16.42
C PHE A 99 -0.65 -2.13 -17.40
N GLN A 100 -0.82 -2.45 -18.69
CA GLN A 100 -1.06 -1.47 -19.74
C GLN A 100 -2.36 -0.68 -19.52
N THR A 101 -3.40 -1.30 -18.96
CA THR A 101 -4.66 -0.62 -18.60
C THR A 101 -4.43 0.52 -17.59
N TYR A 102 -3.41 0.42 -16.74
CA TYR A 102 -3.01 1.46 -15.79
C TYR A 102 -1.91 2.38 -16.33
N GLY A 103 -1.60 2.33 -17.64
CA GLY A 103 -0.57 3.16 -18.28
C GLY A 103 0.87 2.73 -17.98
N ILE A 104 1.07 1.56 -17.38
CA ILE A 104 2.40 1.08 -17.03
C ILE A 104 3.11 0.49 -18.26
N ASN A 105 4.28 1.06 -18.62
CA ASN A 105 5.17 0.45 -19.60
C ASN A 105 5.79 -0.81 -19.01
N THR A 106 5.46 -1.98 -19.56
CA THR A 106 5.89 -3.28 -19.07
C THR A 106 7.39 -3.56 -19.25
N GLU A 107 8.10 -2.80 -20.06
CA GLU A 107 9.57 -2.84 -20.14
C GLU A 107 10.25 -2.32 -18.85
N ARG A 108 9.51 -1.58 -18.04
CA ARG A 108 9.94 -1.07 -16.74
C ARG A 108 9.47 -1.93 -15.56
N VAL A 109 8.99 -3.14 -15.84
CA VAL A 109 8.48 -4.08 -14.83
C VAL A 109 9.37 -5.32 -14.80
N LEU A 110 10.08 -5.53 -13.71
CA LEU A 110 10.76 -6.80 -13.44
C LEU A 110 9.78 -7.73 -12.74
N HIS A 111 9.24 -8.69 -13.50
CA HIS A 111 8.28 -9.69 -13.00
C HIS A 111 9.02 -10.90 -12.45
N THR A 112 8.79 -11.20 -11.19
CA THR A 112 9.40 -12.33 -10.47
C THR A 112 8.32 -13.25 -9.91
N PRO A 113 8.01 -14.37 -10.58
CA PRO A 113 7.12 -15.38 -10.04
C PRO A 113 7.76 -16.07 -8.83
N VAL A 114 7.01 -16.23 -7.75
CA VAL A 114 7.50 -16.81 -6.49
C VAL A 114 6.58 -17.92 -6.00
N MET A 115 7.18 -19.02 -5.54
CA MET A 115 6.44 -20.22 -5.09
C MET A 115 6.29 -20.29 -3.57
N ASN A 116 7.22 -19.68 -2.83
CA ASN A 116 7.22 -19.70 -1.36
C ASN A 116 7.82 -18.43 -0.75
N ILE A 117 7.56 -18.22 0.54
CA ILE A 117 7.97 -17.00 1.26
C ILE A 117 9.49 -16.88 1.34
N GLU A 118 10.20 -17.99 1.43
CA GLU A 118 11.66 -18.00 1.55
C GLU A 118 12.32 -17.52 0.26
N GLU A 119 11.82 -17.94 -0.92
CA GLU A 119 12.26 -17.42 -2.21
C GLU A 119 12.03 -15.92 -2.29
N LEU A 120 10.80 -15.45 -2.03
CA LEU A 120 10.49 -14.04 -1.97
C LEU A 120 11.44 -13.27 -1.05
N LYS A 121 11.66 -13.79 0.16
CA LYS A 121 12.49 -13.14 1.17
C LYS A 121 13.95 -12.99 0.71
N PHE A 122 14.55 -14.05 0.20
CA PHE A 122 15.94 -14.02 -0.18
C PHE A 122 16.18 -13.18 -1.44
N ASP A 123 15.30 -13.29 -2.44
CA ASP A 123 15.42 -12.49 -3.64
C ASP A 123 15.20 -10.99 -3.34
N LEU A 124 14.13 -10.64 -2.64
CA LEU A 124 13.84 -9.24 -2.31
C LEU A 124 14.98 -8.60 -1.48
N ILE A 125 15.54 -9.31 -0.49
CA ILE A 125 16.68 -8.80 0.28
C ILE A 125 17.88 -8.57 -0.64
N SER A 126 18.20 -9.52 -1.52
CA SER A 126 19.30 -9.40 -2.48
C SER A 126 19.11 -8.20 -3.40
N GLN A 127 17.89 -7.98 -3.94
CA GLN A 127 17.60 -6.81 -4.76
C GLN A 127 17.77 -5.52 -3.95
N LEU A 128 17.18 -5.46 -2.74
CA LEU A 128 17.25 -4.28 -1.90
C LEU A 128 18.69 -3.94 -1.45
N GLU A 129 19.57 -4.92 -1.30
CA GLU A 129 21.00 -4.69 -1.01
C GLU A 129 21.71 -3.99 -2.18
N ASN A 130 21.37 -4.35 -3.41
CA ASN A 130 22.00 -3.85 -4.62
C ASN A 130 21.40 -2.52 -5.15
N ILE A 131 20.26 -2.05 -4.63
CA ILE A 131 19.66 -0.77 -4.98
C ILE A 131 20.34 0.34 -4.17
N ASP A 132 20.80 1.40 -4.82
CA ASP A 132 21.28 2.62 -4.16
C ASP A 132 20.11 3.56 -3.83
N LYS A 133 20.30 4.49 -2.87
CA LYS A 133 19.26 5.48 -2.51
C LYS A 133 18.84 6.40 -3.67
N LYS A 134 19.73 6.61 -4.65
CA LYS A 134 19.45 7.41 -5.85
C LYS A 134 18.54 6.68 -6.85
N ASP A 135 18.56 5.34 -6.83
CA ASP A 135 17.80 4.53 -7.77
C ASP A 135 16.31 4.60 -7.41
N LYS A 136 15.48 4.77 -8.41
CA LYS A 136 14.02 4.89 -8.23
C LYS A 136 13.37 3.54 -8.47
N VAL A 137 12.92 2.93 -7.37
CA VAL A 137 12.32 1.59 -7.40
C VAL A 137 11.05 1.59 -6.55
N ILE A 138 10.01 0.97 -7.07
CA ILE A 138 8.80 0.60 -6.32
C ILE A 138 8.66 -0.91 -6.30
N VAL A 139 8.23 -1.47 -5.18
CA VAL A 139 8.01 -2.91 -5.02
C VAL A 139 6.53 -3.19 -4.87
N ILE A 140 6.01 -4.16 -5.62
CA ILE A 140 4.68 -4.76 -5.38
C ILE A 140 4.85 -6.24 -5.10
N ILE A 141 4.14 -6.74 -4.09
CA ILE A 141 4.06 -8.16 -3.76
C ILE A 141 2.60 -8.60 -3.86
N ASP A 142 2.25 -9.38 -4.87
CA ASP A 142 0.88 -9.86 -5.12
C ASP A 142 0.84 -11.40 -5.14
N SER A 143 0.53 -12.06 -4.05
CA SER A 143 0.18 -11.55 -2.72
C SER A 143 0.97 -12.30 -1.63
N ILE A 144 1.05 -11.72 -0.45
CA ILE A 144 1.56 -12.41 0.74
C ILE A 144 0.48 -13.28 1.41
N GLY A 145 -0.77 -13.15 0.97
CA GLY A 145 -1.92 -13.83 1.58
C GLY A 145 -1.96 -15.34 1.32
N ASN A 146 -1.61 -15.77 0.13
CA ASN A 146 -1.70 -17.17 -0.33
C ASN A 146 -0.35 -17.87 -0.46
N ILE A 147 0.76 -17.17 -0.28
CA ILE A 147 2.07 -17.76 -0.44
C ILE A 147 2.38 -18.74 0.72
N ALA A 148 2.79 -19.96 0.38
CA ALA A 148 3.17 -20.99 1.34
C ALA A 148 4.59 -20.79 1.90
N SER A 149 4.92 -21.39 3.04
CA SER A 149 6.30 -21.57 3.44
C SER A 149 6.93 -22.78 2.72
N LYS A 150 8.25 -22.78 2.60
CA LYS A 150 8.97 -23.95 2.03
C LYS A 150 8.67 -25.22 2.81
N LYS A 151 8.58 -25.11 4.14
CA LYS A 151 8.24 -26.24 5.02
C LYS A 151 6.83 -26.76 4.73
N GLU A 152 5.84 -25.90 4.52
CA GLU A 152 4.47 -26.29 4.18
C GLU A 152 4.44 -27.08 2.86
N LEU A 153 5.21 -26.68 1.85
CA LEU A 153 5.37 -27.41 0.61
C LEU A 153 6.05 -28.77 0.80
N GLU A 154 7.12 -28.85 1.59
CA GLU A 154 7.84 -30.08 1.91
C GLU A 154 6.96 -31.07 2.71
N ASP A 155 6.19 -30.57 3.68
CA ASP A 155 5.28 -31.41 4.47
C ASP A 155 4.13 -31.95 3.61
N ALA A 156 3.60 -31.16 2.67
CA ALA A 156 2.60 -31.61 1.71
C ALA A 156 3.15 -32.70 0.77
N MET A 157 4.38 -32.58 0.27
CA MET A 157 5.04 -33.60 -0.56
C MET A 157 5.29 -34.92 0.19
N ASN A 158 5.47 -34.82 1.51
CA ASN A 158 5.70 -35.98 2.38
C ASN A 158 4.43 -36.51 3.04
N GLU A 159 3.24 -36.07 2.58
CA GLU A 159 1.92 -36.49 3.11
C GLU A 159 1.75 -36.25 4.62
N LYS A 160 2.47 -35.27 5.19
CA LYS A 160 2.38 -34.90 6.60
C LYS A 160 1.29 -33.86 6.83
N SER A 161 0.31 -34.19 7.65
CA SER A 161 -0.72 -33.26 8.10
C SER A 161 -0.33 -32.66 9.46
N VAL A 162 0.55 -31.66 9.46
CA VAL A 162 0.98 -30.94 10.66
C VAL A 162 0.56 -29.50 10.56
N ALA A 163 -0.04 -28.95 11.63
CA ALA A 163 -0.32 -27.52 11.69
C ALA A 163 0.99 -26.73 11.62
N ASP A 164 1.18 -25.96 10.53
CA ASP A 164 2.40 -25.22 10.31
C ASP A 164 2.28 -23.76 10.77
N MET A 165 3.08 -23.41 11.78
CA MET A 165 3.24 -22.02 12.26
C MET A 165 4.41 -21.30 11.56
N SER A 166 5.10 -21.97 10.63
CA SER A 166 6.31 -21.43 9.99
C SER A 166 6.00 -20.26 9.07
N ARG A 167 4.86 -20.29 8.38
CA ARG A 167 4.41 -19.23 7.48
C ARG A 167 4.39 -17.84 8.16
N ALA A 168 3.72 -17.70 9.30
CA ALA A 168 3.67 -16.43 10.03
C ALA A 168 5.05 -15.98 10.52
N LYS A 169 5.91 -16.94 10.93
CA LYS A 169 7.30 -16.68 11.33
C LYS A 169 8.13 -16.19 10.15
N GLN A 170 7.98 -16.77 8.97
CA GLN A 170 8.70 -16.35 7.75
C GLN A 170 8.23 -14.98 7.27
N LEU A 171 6.94 -14.69 7.25
CA LEU A 171 6.42 -13.36 6.94
C LEU A 171 6.95 -12.28 7.92
N LYS A 172 6.96 -12.58 9.21
CA LYS A 172 7.56 -11.69 10.22
C LYS A 172 9.04 -11.46 9.96
N SER A 173 9.79 -12.51 9.57
CA SER A 173 11.20 -12.42 9.22
C SER A 173 11.41 -11.58 7.96
N LEU A 174 10.63 -11.82 6.90
CA LEU A 174 10.67 -11.07 5.65
C LEU A 174 10.58 -9.57 5.93
N PHE A 175 9.50 -9.11 6.55
CA PHE A 175 9.28 -7.67 6.75
C PHE A 175 10.24 -7.05 7.75
N ARG A 176 10.65 -7.77 8.80
CA ARG A 176 11.66 -7.27 9.74
C ARG A 176 12.99 -7.00 9.05
N MET A 177 13.36 -7.82 8.05
CA MET A 177 14.62 -7.67 7.32
C MET A 177 14.53 -6.64 6.19
N THR A 178 13.38 -6.51 5.52
CA THR A 178 13.21 -5.63 4.36
C THR A 178 12.83 -4.20 4.73
N THR A 179 12.00 -4.00 5.77
CA THR A 179 11.52 -2.66 6.18
C THR A 179 12.65 -1.63 6.42
N PRO A 180 13.80 -1.98 7.05
CA PRO A 180 14.89 -1.02 7.18
C PRO A 180 15.43 -0.53 5.83
N TYR A 181 15.58 -1.42 4.85
CA TYR A 181 16.02 -1.03 3.49
C TYR A 181 15.01 -0.11 2.83
N LEU A 182 13.71 -0.46 2.89
CA LEU A 182 12.64 0.37 2.31
C LEU A 182 12.67 1.79 2.87
N THR A 183 12.86 1.90 4.19
CA THR A 183 12.89 3.20 4.88
C THR A 183 14.16 3.98 4.59
N MET A 184 15.34 3.33 4.61
CA MET A 184 16.64 4.01 4.46
C MET A 184 16.92 4.40 3.00
N LYS A 185 16.41 3.63 2.04
CA LYS A 185 16.62 3.87 0.61
C LYS A 185 15.44 4.58 -0.07
N ASP A 186 14.44 5.01 0.71
CA ASP A 186 13.23 5.71 0.26
C ASP A 186 12.43 4.93 -0.81
N ILE A 187 12.29 3.61 -0.60
CA ILE A 187 11.61 2.69 -1.52
C ILE A 187 10.17 2.43 -1.04
N PRO A 188 9.13 2.76 -1.83
CA PRO A 188 7.77 2.32 -1.57
C PRO A 188 7.61 0.83 -1.84
N CYS A 189 6.92 0.14 -0.92
CA CYS A 189 6.53 -1.26 -1.09
C CYS A 189 5.05 -1.42 -0.81
N VAL A 190 4.31 -1.99 -1.75
CA VAL A 190 2.88 -2.28 -1.63
C VAL A 190 2.71 -3.80 -1.60
N ALA A 191 2.28 -4.33 -0.46
CA ALA A 191 2.02 -5.76 -0.29
C ALA A 191 0.51 -6.04 -0.27
N ILE A 192 0.05 -6.91 -1.15
CA ILE A 192 -1.34 -7.35 -1.20
C ILE A 192 -1.52 -8.53 -0.26
N ASN A 193 -2.62 -8.51 0.50
CA ASN A 193 -2.92 -9.52 1.50
C ASN A 193 -4.41 -9.90 1.49
N HIS A 194 -4.73 -11.00 2.13
CA HIS A 194 -6.10 -11.43 2.38
C HIS A 194 -6.52 -11.14 3.81
N THR A 195 -7.84 -11.06 4.00
CA THR A 195 -8.45 -11.04 5.34
C THR A 195 -9.19 -12.35 5.57
N TYR A 196 -9.30 -12.72 6.83
CA TYR A 196 -10.21 -13.77 7.30
C TYR A 196 -11.15 -13.21 8.35
N LYS A 197 -12.30 -13.86 8.54
CA LYS A 197 -13.24 -13.47 9.58
C LYS A 197 -12.83 -14.05 10.93
N GLU A 198 -12.77 -13.21 11.94
CA GLU A 198 -12.62 -13.64 13.33
C GLU A 198 -13.83 -14.47 13.74
N GLN A 199 -13.60 -15.53 14.54
CA GLN A 199 -14.70 -16.31 15.09
C GLN A 199 -15.33 -15.55 16.27
N GLY A 200 -16.64 -15.33 16.22
CA GLY A 200 -17.36 -14.62 17.31
C GLY A 200 -18.75 -14.14 16.88
N LEU A 201 -19.47 -13.56 17.83
CA LEU A 201 -20.82 -12.99 17.59
C LEU A 201 -20.79 -11.78 16.65
N PHE A 202 -19.69 -11.04 16.60
CA PHE A 202 -19.48 -9.88 15.72
C PHE A 202 -18.14 -10.06 14.99
N PRO A 203 -18.11 -10.88 13.90
CA PRO A 203 -16.88 -11.23 13.22
C PRO A 203 -16.26 -9.99 12.54
N LYS A 204 -15.00 -9.72 12.86
CA LYS A 204 -14.19 -8.68 12.24
C LYS A 204 -13.30 -9.26 11.14
N ASP A 205 -12.96 -8.43 10.16
CA ASP A 205 -11.94 -8.77 9.19
C ASP A 205 -10.56 -8.62 9.82
N ILE A 206 -9.79 -9.71 9.83
CA ILE A 206 -8.42 -9.74 10.35
C ILE A 206 -7.46 -9.93 9.18
N VAL A 207 -6.40 -9.13 9.17
CA VAL A 207 -5.32 -9.21 8.18
C VAL A 207 -4.52 -10.49 8.39
N SER A 208 -4.38 -11.29 7.34
CA SER A 208 -3.62 -12.55 7.37
C SER A 208 -2.12 -12.30 7.62
N GLY A 209 -1.39 -13.32 8.11
CA GLY A 209 0.06 -13.27 8.29
C GLY A 209 0.54 -12.82 9.68
N GLY A 210 -0.38 -12.62 10.61
CA GLY A 210 -0.08 -12.39 12.02
C GLY A 210 0.47 -10.99 12.33
N THR A 211 0.90 -10.80 13.57
CA THR A 211 1.34 -9.51 14.11
C THR A 211 2.59 -8.94 13.45
N GLY A 212 3.41 -9.78 12.79
CA GLY A 212 4.64 -9.35 12.13
C GLY A 212 4.39 -8.37 10.97
N VAL A 213 3.37 -8.62 10.16
CA VAL A 213 2.94 -7.73 9.07
C VAL A 213 2.43 -6.42 9.67
N TYR A 214 1.57 -6.51 10.70
CA TYR A 214 0.97 -5.35 11.34
C TYR A 214 2.02 -4.40 11.93
N TYR A 215 3.05 -4.91 12.62
CA TYR A 215 4.08 -4.06 13.22
C TYR A 215 5.02 -3.43 12.19
N SER A 216 5.28 -4.12 11.10
CA SER A 216 6.22 -3.66 10.07
C SER A 216 5.61 -2.63 9.10
N ALA A 217 4.30 -2.67 8.87
CA ALA A 217 3.65 -1.77 7.93
C ALA A 217 3.52 -0.34 8.45
N ASP A 218 3.69 0.63 7.57
CA ASP A 218 3.42 2.04 7.80
C ASP A 218 1.93 2.35 7.61
N ASN A 219 1.32 1.74 6.59
CA ASN A 219 -0.11 1.81 6.31
C ASN A 219 -0.70 0.41 6.15
N ILE A 220 -1.89 0.19 6.70
CA ILE A 220 -2.70 -1.01 6.48
C ILE A 220 -4.12 -0.59 6.15
N TRP A 221 -4.60 -1.03 4.98
CA TRP A 221 -5.97 -0.82 4.55
C TRP A 221 -6.73 -2.14 4.54
N ILE A 222 -7.96 -2.13 5.06
CA ILE A 222 -8.91 -3.22 4.85
C ILE A 222 -9.96 -2.71 3.86
N ILE A 223 -9.98 -3.31 2.67
CA ILE A 223 -10.82 -2.83 1.57
C ILE A 223 -12.14 -3.57 1.57
N GLY A 224 -13.22 -2.85 1.87
CA GLY A 224 -14.59 -3.31 1.74
C GLY A 224 -15.12 -3.06 0.34
N ARG A 225 -16.24 -3.74 -0.03
CA ARG A 225 -16.90 -3.57 -1.33
C ARG A 225 -18.40 -3.49 -1.15
N GLN A 226 -19.02 -2.50 -1.79
CA GLN A 226 -20.47 -2.32 -1.89
C GLN A 226 -20.86 -2.26 -3.36
N GLN A 227 -22.03 -2.77 -3.70
CA GLN A 227 -22.57 -2.71 -5.06
C GLN A 227 -23.12 -1.30 -5.32
N ASP A 228 -22.75 -0.72 -6.47
CA ASP A 228 -23.39 0.47 -7.02
C ASP A 228 -24.49 0.01 -7.96
N LYS A 229 -25.76 0.29 -7.59
CA LYS A 229 -26.96 -0.18 -8.30
C LYS A 229 -27.80 0.97 -8.78
N GLN A 230 -28.28 0.86 -10.02
CA GLN A 230 -29.34 1.68 -10.55
C GLN A 230 -30.59 0.79 -10.78
N GLY A 231 -31.56 0.87 -9.86
CA GLY A 231 -32.65 -0.10 -9.79
C GLY A 231 -32.15 -1.50 -9.45
N THR A 232 -32.35 -2.46 -10.32
CA THR A 232 -31.85 -3.84 -10.16
C THR A 232 -30.50 -4.10 -10.81
N GLU A 233 -30.04 -3.19 -11.66
CA GLU A 233 -28.81 -3.33 -12.43
C GLU A 233 -27.59 -2.84 -11.64
N ILE A 234 -26.52 -3.64 -11.62
CA ILE A 234 -25.25 -3.27 -11.02
C ILE A 234 -24.44 -2.49 -12.07
N LYS A 235 -24.16 -1.22 -11.81
CA LYS A 235 -23.35 -0.34 -12.67
C LYS A 235 -21.87 -0.32 -12.31
N GLY A 236 -21.54 -0.78 -11.11
CA GLY A 236 -20.17 -0.80 -10.62
C GLY A 236 -20.07 -1.20 -9.15
N TYR A 237 -19.00 -0.76 -8.51
CA TYR A 237 -18.76 -0.97 -7.09
C TYR A 237 -18.23 0.29 -6.41
N HIS A 238 -18.59 0.46 -5.16
CA HIS A 238 -17.89 1.34 -4.24
C HIS A 238 -16.94 0.50 -3.39
N PHE A 239 -15.63 0.73 -3.55
CA PHE A 239 -14.61 0.14 -2.69
C PHE A 239 -14.32 1.11 -1.55
N VAL A 240 -14.46 0.66 -0.32
CA VAL A 240 -14.24 1.48 0.87
C VAL A 240 -12.91 1.11 1.48
N ILE A 241 -11.96 2.05 1.44
CA ILE A 241 -10.69 1.92 2.13
C ILE A 241 -10.94 2.20 3.61
N ASN A 242 -10.89 1.15 4.45
CA ASN A 242 -10.89 1.29 5.90
C ASN A 242 -9.43 1.33 6.36
N VAL A 243 -9.01 2.47 6.91
CA VAL A 243 -7.66 2.65 7.43
C VAL A 243 -7.54 1.91 8.77
N GLU A 244 -6.89 0.76 8.76
CA GLU A 244 -6.66 -0.05 9.97
C GLU A 244 -5.45 0.46 10.76
N LYS A 245 -4.41 0.88 10.04
CA LYS A 245 -3.20 1.47 10.60
C LYS A 245 -2.65 2.51 9.64
N SER A 246 -2.17 3.64 10.15
CA SER A 246 -1.45 4.63 9.37
C SER A 246 -0.55 5.48 10.26
N ARG A 247 0.51 6.05 9.68
CA ARG A 247 1.32 7.09 10.32
C ARG A 247 0.75 8.50 10.13
N PHE A 248 -0.11 8.68 9.12
CA PHE A 248 -0.56 10.00 8.66
C PHE A 248 -2.07 10.20 8.79
N VAL A 249 -2.83 9.12 8.74
CA VAL A 249 -4.29 9.14 8.69
C VAL A 249 -4.85 8.58 9.98
N LYS A 250 -5.93 9.18 10.47
CA LYS A 250 -6.64 8.67 11.65
C LYS A 250 -7.12 7.24 11.36
N GLU A 251 -6.80 6.31 12.25
CA GLU A 251 -7.29 4.93 12.19
C GLU A 251 -8.82 4.90 12.17
N LYS A 252 -9.38 3.89 11.49
CA LYS A 252 -10.82 3.70 11.24
C LYS A 252 -11.46 4.75 10.32
N SER A 253 -10.67 5.63 9.69
CA SER A 253 -11.17 6.45 8.60
C SER A 253 -11.65 5.58 7.44
N LYS A 254 -12.73 6.01 6.77
CA LYS A 254 -13.36 5.30 5.66
C LYS A 254 -13.36 6.21 4.44
N LEU A 255 -12.70 5.78 3.38
CA LEU A 255 -12.54 6.56 2.16
C LEU A 255 -13.12 5.77 0.98
N PRO A 256 -14.25 6.22 0.39
CA PRO A 256 -14.91 5.51 -0.70
C PRO A 256 -14.22 5.81 -2.05
N ILE A 257 -14.03 4.77 -2.85
CA ILE A 257 -13.58 4.85 -4.23
C ILE A 257 -14.61 4.17 -5.12
N SER A 258 -15.21 4.91 -6.03
CA SER A 258 -16.19 4.38 -6.99
C SER A 258 -15.49 3.86 -8.23
N VAL A 259 -15.92 2.69 -8.69
CA VAL A 259 -15.46 2.04 -9.92
C VAL A 259 -16.65 1.62 -10.72
N SER A 260 -16.82 2.18 -11.92
CA SER A 260 -17.87 1.80 -12.87
C SER A 260 -17.35 0.84 -13.93
N TRP A 261 -18.27 0.04 -14.51
CA TRP A 261 -17.92 -0.90 -15.58
C TRP A 261 -17.40 -0.22 -16.85
N GLU A 262 -17.96 0.94 -17.19
CA GLU A 262 -17.64 1.67 -18.43
C GLU A 262 -16.49 2.66 -18.24
N GLY A 263 -16.43 3.33 -17.07
CA GLY A 263 -15.49 4.43 -16.83
C GLY A 263 -14.29 4.09 -15.93
N GLY A 264 -14.20 2.84 -15.41
CA GLY A 264 -13.14 2.43 -14.48
C GLY A 264 -13.19 3.20 -13.16
N VAL A 265 -12.02 3.50 -12.61
CA VAL A 265 -11.89 4.23 -11.34
C VAL A 265 -12.30 5.69 -11.53
N GLN A 266 -13.29 6.13 -10.76
CA GLN A 266 -13.74 7.52 -10.78
C GLN A 266 -12.75 8.40 -10.00
N ARG A 267 -12.03 9.23 -10.72
CA ARG A 267 -10.96 10.08 -10.19
C ARG A 267 -11.40 10.92 -8.98
N TRP A 268 -12.60 11.46 -9.01
CA TRP A 268 -13.10 12.42 -8.02
C TRP A 268 -13.97 11.78 -6.94
N SER A 269 -13.91 10.45 -6.80
CA SER A 269 -14.66 9.71 -5.78
C SER A 269 -14.45 10.29 -4.39
N GLY A 270 -15.54 10.44 -3.64
CA GLY A 270 -15.53 10.84 -2.24
C GLY A 270 -15.15 12.30 -1.97
N LEU A 271 -14.69 13.07 -2.97
CA LEU A 271 -14.27 14.46 -2.74
C LEU A 271 -15.40 15.39 -2.35
N LEU A 272 -16.62 15.14 -2.84
CA LEU A 272 -17.78 15.94 -2.48
C LEU A 272 -18.07 15.87 -0.97
N ASP A 273 -18.01 14.66 -0.40
CA ASP A 273 -18.24 14.45 1.04
C ASP A 273 -17.15 15.15 1.87
N VAL A 274 -15.89 15.01 1.45
CA VAL A 274 -14.76 15.73 2.10
C VAL A 274 -14.93 17.24 2.00
N ALA A 275 -15.38 17.74 0.86
CA ALA A 275 -15.60 19.17 0.67
C ALA A 275 -16.77 19.71 1.51
N LEU A 276 -17.82 18.90 1.70
CA LEU A 276 -18.94 19.22 2.61
C LEU A 276 -18.47 19.22 4.06
N ASP A 277 -17.78 18.17 4.49
CA ASP A 277 -17.26 18.04 5.86
C ASP A 277 -16.24 19.13 6.19
N GLY A 278 -15.43 19.51 5.21
CA GLY A 278 -14.44 20.59 5.33
C GLY A 278 -15.00 22.01 5.21
N GLY A 279 -16.32 22.16 4.94
CA GLY A 279 -16.96 23.47 4.78
C GLY A 279 -16.55 24.24 3.51
N TYR A 280 -16.03 23.53 2.49
CA TYR A 280 -15.73 24.12 1.17
C TYR A 280 -16.95 24.16 0.25
N VAL A 281 -17.89 23.25 0.50
CA VAL A 281 -19.16 23.14 -0.20
C VAL A 281 -20.29 23.09 0.83
N ALA A 282 -21.40 23.72 0.54
CA ALA A 282 -22.63 23.59 1.30
C ALA A 282 -23.72 22.93 0.47
N LYS A 283 -24.65 22.28 1.15
CA LYS A 283 -25.84 21.68 0.54
C LYS A 283 -27.09 22.40 1.03
N PRO A 284 -27.46 23.56 0.42
CA PRO A 284 -28.59 24.35 0.87
C PRO A 284 -29.94 23.66 0.69
N SER A 285 -30.05 22.73 -0.26
CA SER A 285 -31.25 21.92 -0.47
C SER A 285 -30.90 20.59 -1.14
N ASN A 286 -31.85 19.64 -1.20
CA ASN A 286 -31.63 18.34 -1.84
C ASN A 286 -31.28 18.49 -3.34
N GLY A 287 -30.14 17.90 -3.72
CA GLY A 287 -29.63 17.93 -5.08
C GLY A 287 -28.85 19.22 -5.47
N TRP A 288 -28.80 20.21 -4.59
CA TRP A 288 -28.08 21.47 -4.85
C TRP A 288 -26.84 21.58 -3.97
N TYR A 289 -25.73 21.94 -4.60
CA TYR A 289 -24.44 22.15 -3.97
C TYR A 289 -23.90 23.50 -4.41
N CYS A 290 -23.33 24.26 -3.49
CA CYS A 290 -22.68 25.54 -3.78
C CYS A 290 -21.32 25.62 -3.09
N ARG A 291 -20.41 26.32 -3.71
CA ARG A 291 -19.11 26.64 -3.11
C ARG A 291 -19.33 27.63 -1.97
N VAL A 292 -18.63 27.42 -0.87
CA VAL A 292 -18.60 28.37 0.25
C VAL A 292 -17.36 29.25 0.11
N ASP A 293 -17.55 30.57 0.16
CA ASP A 293 -16.42 31.48 0.35
C ASP A 293 -16.01 31.42 1.83
N ARG A 294 -14.84 30.84 2.10
CA ARG A 294 -14.35 30.62 3.47
C ARG A 294 -13.96 31.94 4.18
N SER A 295 -13.75 33.02 3.43
CA SER A 295 -13.40 34.32 3.99
C SER A 295 -14.63 35.10 4.46
N THR A 296 -15.77 34.96 3.76
CA THR A 296 -17.02 35.67 4.05
C THR A 296 -18.09 34.75 4.62
N GLY A 297 -18.00 33.44 4.41
CA GLY A 297 -19.05 32.48 4.74
C GLY A 297 -20.22 32.50 3.76
N GLU A 298 -20.14 33.24 2.66
CA GLU A 298 -21.20 33.31 1.64
C GLU A 298 -21.24 32.04 0.78
N LEU A 299 -22.46 31.71 0.29
CA LEU A 299 -22.77 30.55 -0.54
C LEU A 299 -22.74 30.91 -2.02
#